data_1a6bc5719f5e0eb9306c76ea891d13aa
#
_entry.id   1a6bc5719f5e0eb9306c76ea891d13aa
#
_cell.length_a   1.000
_cell.length_b   1.000
_cell.length_c   1.000
_cell.angle_alpha   90.00
_cell.angle_beta   90.00
_cell.angle_gamma   90.00
#
_symmetry.space_group_name_H-M   'P 1'
#
loop_
_entity.id
_entity.type
_entity.pdbx_description
1 polymer ?
#
loop_
_entity_poly.entity_id
_entity_poly.type
_entity_poly.pdbx_seq_one_letter_code
_entity_poly.pdbx_strand_id
1 'polypeptide(L)'
;SEYGTFGYNFLVFVILFVTLLFANFAEAIAEARGKAQADSLRKTREETPAKVLVEGKLRTVSSARLKKGDFFVCEAGDTIPADGEIVEGLASIDESAITGESAPVIREAGGDKSSVTGGTKVLSDKIKVLVTQQPGESFLDKMIALVEGATRKKTPNEIALTILLAGFTLVFVIVCITLIPMADYTNIDHPGTYISIAAILSLFVCLIPTTIGGLLSAIGIAGMDRALRANVITKSGKAVETAGDIDTLLLDKTGTITIGNRKATKFHPAPGIDEKVFVEACLLSSLSDETPEGKSVIELGRENGHRMRDLNTAGAHMIKFTAETKCSGVDLQDGTQIRKGAFDAIRRIVESAGNKFPKEVEEAIAVISGNGGTPLVVCVNKAVLGVIELQDIIKPGIQERFERLRKMGVKTVMVTGDNPLTAKYIAEKAGVDDFIAEAKPEDKMEYIKKEQQAGKLVAMMGDGTNDAPALAQANVGVAMNSGTQAAKEAGNMVDLDNDPTKLIEIVEIGKQLLMTRGTLTTFSIANDVAKYFAIIPA
;
A
#
# COMPACT_ATOMS: atom_id res chain seq x y z
N SER A 1 -51.23 44.08 14.58
CA SER A 1 -49.84 44.32 15.02
C SER A 1 -48.94 44.07 13.86
N GLU A 2 -48.42 45.14 13.34
CA GLU A 2 -47.52 45.15 12.22
C GLU A 2 -46.22 44.40 12.55
N TYR A 3 -45.92 43.41 11.73
CA TYR A 3 -44.59 42.85 11.51
C TYR A 3 -43.71 42.63 12.73
N GLY A 4 -43.95 41.57 13.43
CA GLY A 4 -43.09 41.02 14.49
C GLY A 4 -42.35 42.06 15.34
N THR A 5 -42.54 42.05 16.63
CA THR A 5 -41.82 42.96 17.52
C THR A 5 -40.33 42.92 17.20
N PHE A 6 -39.59 44.03 17.35
CA PHE A 6 -38.13 44.07 17.20
C PHE A 6 -37.44 42.91 17.88
N GLY A 7 -37.94 42.47 19.04
CA GLY A 7 -37.40 41.30 19.74
C GLY A 7 -37.51 39.99 18.95
N TYR A 8 -38.62 39.75 18.24
CA TYR A 8 -38.76 38.55 17.42
C TYR A 8 -37.79 38.54 16.23
N ASN A 9 -37.72 39.62 15.49
CA ASN A 9 -36.80 39.73 14.35
C ASN A 9 -35.34 39.65 14.80
N PHE A 10 -35.00 40.25 15.94
CA PHE A 10 -33.67 40.17 16.54
C PHE A 10 -33.33 38.72 16.96
N LEU A 11 -34.25 38.00 17.58
CA LEU A 11 -34.06 36.62 17.96
C LEU A 11 -33.84 35.71 16.75
N VAL A 12 -34.65 35.87 15.70
CA VAL A 12 -34.50 35.15 14.44
C VAL A 12 -33.12 35.43 13.83
N PHE A 13 -32.71 36.69 13.78
CA PHE A 13 -31.36 37.06 13.28
C PHE A 13 -30.26 36.39 14.09
N VAL A 14 -30.33 36.38 15.41
CA VAL A 14 -29.33 35.76 16.27
C VAL A 14 -29.26 34.26 16.03
N ILE A 15 -30.38 33.55 15.92
CA ILE A 15 -30.43 32.11 15.67
C ILE A 15 -29.81 31.79 14.29
N LEU A 16 -30.18 32.51 13.24
CA LEU A 16 -29.65 32.32 11.92
C LEU A 16 -28.14 32.62 11.85
N PHE A 17 -27.70 33.68 12.51
CA PHE A 17 -26.29 34.05 12.60
C PHE A 17 -25.45 32.99 13.32
N VAL A 18 -25.94 32.48 14.47
CA VAL A 18 -25.27 31.38 15.20
C VAL A 18 -25.23 30.11 14.38
N THR A 19 -26.29 29.77 13.64
CA THR A 19 -26.32 28.62 12.73
C THR A 19 -25.27 28.75 11.63
N LEU A 20 -25.16 29.92 11.02
CA LEU A 20 -24.14 30.20 10.00
C LEU A 20 -22.72 30.11 10.56
N LEU A 21 -22.49 30.68 11.75
CA LEU A 21 -21.18 30.60 12.42
C LEU A 21 -20.81 29.14 12.73
N PHE A 22 -21.77 28.34 13.21
CA PHE A 22 -21.53 26.93 13.53
C PHE A 22 -21.18 26.11 12.28
N ALA A 23 -21.88 26.33 11.17
CA ALA A 23 -21.60 25.66 9.90
C ALA A 23 -20.18 26.00 9.40
N ASN A 24 -19.83 27.29 9.36
CA ASN A 24 -18.49 27.73 8.95
C ASN A 24 -17.39 27.26 9.90
N PHE A 25 -17.65 27.20 11.19
CA PHE A 25 -16.71 26.69 12.20
C PHE A 25 -16.42 25.20 12.01
N ALA A 26 -17.44 24.38 11.73
CA ALA A 26 -17.26 22.96 11.45
C ALA A 26 -16.41 22.72 10.19
N GLU A 27 -16.62 23.50 9.13
CA GLU A 27 -15.82 23.45 7.90
C GLU A 27 -14.38 23.93 8.14
N ALA A 28 -14.19 25.02 8.89
CA ALA A 28 -12.87 25.54 9.24
C ALA A 28 -12.04 24.58 10.09
N ILE A 29 -12.64 23.84 11.03
CA ILE A 29 -11.94 22.80 11.80
C ILE A 29 -11.43 21.68 10.87
N ALA A 30 -12.27 21.23 9.95
CA ALA A 30 -11.90 20.20 9.00
C ALA A 30 -10.72 20.65 8.11
N GLU A 31 -10.77 21.91 7.62
CA GLU A 31 -9.70 22.50 6.81
C GLU A 31 -8.40 22.71 7.60
N ALA A 32 -8.50 23.19 8.86
CA ALA A 32 -7.34 23.42 9.72
C ALA A 32 -6.55 22.14 10.02
N ARG A 33 -7.23 20.98 10.17
CA ARG A 33 -6.55 19.69 10.33
C ARG A 33 -5.75 19.30 9.09
N GLY A 34 -6.30 19.50 7.90
CA GLY A 34 -5.59 19.28 6.64
C GLY A 34 -4.34 20.17 6.53
N LYS A 35 -4.46 21.46 6.85
CA LYS A 35 -3.33 22.40 6.82
C LYS A 35 -2.22 22.04 7.81
N ALA A 36 -2.54 21.64 9.02
CA ALA A 36 -1.55 21.25 10.02
C ALA A 36 -0.69 20.05 9.57
N GLN A 37 -1.28 19.11 8.84
CA GLN A 37 -0.55 17.98 8.25
C GLN A 37 0.32 18.42 7.07
N ALA A 38 -0.17 19.30 6.20
CA ALA A 38 0.60 19.87 5.12
C ALA A 38 1.82 20.64 5.64
N ASP A 39 1.68 21.41 6.72
CA ASP A 39 2.77 22.14 7.37
C ASP A 39 3.81 21.21 7.98
N SER A 40 3.41 20.08 8.52
CA SER A 40 4.33 19.03 9.00
C SER A 40 5.16 18.45 7.85
N LEU A 41 4.54 18.19 6.72
CA LEU A 41 5.21 17.70 5.51
C LEU A 41 6.12 18.75 4.89
N ARG A 42 5.73 20.04 4.91
CA ARG A 42 6.55 21.16 4.42
C ARG A 42 7.83 21.34 5.22
N LYS A 43 7.82 21.10 6.53
CA LYS A 43 9.02 21.18 7.38
C LYS A 43 10.08 20.16 6.99
N THR A 44 9.70 19.08 6.36
CA THR A 44 10.61 18.05 5.82
C THR A 44 11.25 18.49 4.50
N ARG A 45 10.74 19.54 3.87
CA ARG A 45 11.22 20.10 2.60
C ARG A 45 12.22 21.21 2.85
N GLU A 46 13.43 20.88 3.29
CA GLU A 46 14.54 21.84 3.33
C GLU A 46 15.31 21.81 2.02
N GLU A 47 15.82 22.98 1.61
CA GLU A 47 16.78 23.04 0.49
C GLU A 47 18.05 22.31 0.88
N THR A 48 18.29 21.18 0.26
CA THR A 48 19.44 20.30 0.51
C THR A 48 20.52 20.50 -0.57
N PRO A 49 21.81 20.46 -0.20
CA PRO A 49 22.88 20.43 -1.19
C PRO A 49 22.85 19.11 -1.97
N ALA A 50 22.84 19.20 -3.29
CA ALA A 50 22.87 18.06 -4.21
C ALA A 50 24.25 17.95 -4.88
N LYS A 51 24.88 16.78 -4.79
CA LYS A 51 26.13 16.46 -5.49
C LYS A 51 25.80 15.96 -6.90
N VAL A 52 25.72 16.85 -7.88
CA VAL A 52 25.33 16.53 -9.27
C VAL A 52 26.54 16.11 -10.09
N LEU A 53 26.36 15.09 -10.90
CA LEU A 53 27.38 14.62 -11.83
C LEU A 53 27.24 15.34 -13.17
N VAL A 54 28.12 16.32 -13.44
CA VAL A 54 28.17 17.05 -14.71
C VAL A 54 29.50 16.73 -15.40
N GLU A 55 29.45 16.17 -16.61
CA GLU A 55 30.65 15.80 -17.38
C GLU A 55 31.69 15.00 -16.59
N GLY A 56 31.22 14.07 -15.74
CA GLY A 56 32.10 13.21 -14.92
C GLY A 56 32.69 13.89 -13.68
N LYS A 57 32.33 15.16 -13.37
CA LYS A 57 32.76 15.87 -12.16
C LYS A 57 31.57 16.14 -11.25
N LEU A 58 31.79 15.93 -9.94
CA LEU A 58 30.79 16.26 -8.92
C LEU A 58 30.77 17.79 -8.69
N ARG A 59 29.61 18.38 -8.83
CA ARG A 59 29.34 19.77 -8.44
C ARG A 59 28.23 19.82 -7.41
N THR A 60 28.39 20.59 -6.37
CA THR A 60 27.33 20.84 -5.37
C THR A 60 26.43 21.98 -5.87
N VAL A 61 25.14 21.69 -5.98
CA VAL A 61 24.10 22.65 -6.34
C VAL A 61 22.96 22.58 -5.32
N SER A 62 22.08 23.59 -5.26
CA SER A 62 20.84 23.49 -4.47
C SER A 62 19.88 22.50 -5.09
N SER A 63 19.16 21.73 -4.28
CA SER A 63 18.11 20.79 -4.72
C SER A 63 17.04 21.44 -5.61
N ALA A 64 16.77 22.74 -5.41
CA ALA A 64 15.85 23.52 -6.22
C ALA A 64 16.27 23.70 -7.70
N ARG A 65 17.53 23.41 -8.03
CA ARG A 65 18.08 23.51 -9.40
C ARG A 65 18.11 22.19 -10.14
N LEU A 66 17.80 21.08 -9.47
CA LEU A 66 17.76 19.75 -10.08
C LEU A 66 16.61 19.69 -11.09
N LYS A 67 16.88 19.11 -12.24
CA LYS A 67 15.89 18.89 -13.30
C LYS A 67 15.72 17.41 -13.56
N LYS A 68 14.56 17.02 -14.05
CA LYS A 68 14.32 15.66 -14.51
C LYS A 68 15.37 15.26 -15.54
N GLY A 69 16.03 14.13 -15.31
CA GLY A 69 17.14 13.61 -16.14
C GLY A 69 18.53 13.90 -15.59
N ASP A 70 18.66 14.75 -14.57
CA ASP A 70 19.96 14.96 -13.90
C ASP A 70 20.34 13.75 -13.05
N PHE A 71 21.65 13.56 -12.84
CA PHE A 71 22.18 12.54 -11.95
C PHE A 71 22.81 13.18 -10.74
N PHE A 72 22.46 12.68 -9.56
CA PHE A 72 23.14 13.05 -8.32
C PHE A 72 23.66 11.83 -7.59
N VAL A 73 24.60 12.07 -6.70
CA VAL A 73 25.24 11.04 -5.88
C VAL A 73 25.00 11.38 -4.41
N CYS A 74 24.58 10.38 -3.63
CA CYS A 74 24.47 10.48 -2.18
C CYS A 74 25.33 9.39 -1.51
N GLU A 75 25.94 9.76 -0.40
CA GLU A 75 26.75 8.89 0.47
C GLU A 75 26.16 8.87 1.86
N ALA A 76 26.66 7.94 2.71
CA ALA A 76 26.22 7.83 4.09
C ALA A 76 26.29 9.20 4.81
N GLY A 77 25.17 9.62 5.40
CA GLY A 77 25.02 10.92 6.06
C GLY A 77 24.38 12.02 5.21
N ASP A 78 24.31 11.84 3.88
CA ASP A 78 23.66 12.82 2.99
C ASP A 78 22.14 12.70 3.07
N THR A 79 21.46 13.83 2.91
CA THR A 79 20.01 13.87 2.64
C THR A 79 19.77 13.81 1.15
N ILE A 80 18.82 12.99 0.73
CA ILE A 80 18.44 12.83 -0.68
C ILE A 80 17.76 14.13 -1.15
N PRO A 81 18.32 14.80 -2.18
CA PRO A 81 17.88 16.15 -2.55
C PRO A 81 16.61 16.20 -3.41
N ALA A 82 16.27 15.11 -4.09
CA ALA A 82 15.12 15.04 -4.98
C ALA A 82 14.64 13.61 -5.17
N ASP A 83 13.40 13.46 -5.63
CA ASP A 83 12.85 12.16 -5.99
C ASP A 83 13.55 11.60 -7.23
N GLY A 84 13.85 10.30 -7.18
CA GLY A 84 14.54 9.65 -8.27
C GLY A 84 14.55 8.14 -8.18
N GLU A 85 15.25 7.54 -9.15
CA GLU A 85 15.50 6.11 -9.18
C GLU A 85 17.01 5.82 -9.08
N ILE A 86 17.37 4.88 -8.24
CA ILE A 86 18.76 4.42 -8.11
C ILE A 86 19.15 3.70 -9.40
N VAL A 87 20.17 4.20 -10.07
CA VAL A 87 20.73 3.61 -11.28
C VAL A 87 22.01 2.83 -11.00
N GLU A 88 22.67 3.11 -9.87
CA GLU A 88 23.90 2.42 -9.47
C GLU A 88 24.03 2.44 -7.95
N GLY A 89 24.33 1.29 -7.35
CA GLY A 89 24.57 1.13 -5.92
C GLY A 89 23.39 0.56 -5.15
N LEU A 90 23.62 0.41 -3.85
CA LEU A 90 22.68 -0.07 -2.84
C LEU A 90 22.94 0.74 -1.58
N ALA A 91 21.88 1.14 -0.86
CA ALA A 91 22.02 1.86 0.39
C ALA A 91 20.89 1.54 1.37
N SER A 92 21.19 1.69 2.66
CA SER A 92 20.19 1.76 3.72
C SER A 92 19.76 3.22 3.88
N ILE A 93 18.45 3.47 3.83
CA ILE A 93 17.87 4.82 3.86
C ILE A 93 16.90 4.94 5.04
N ASP A 94 17.05 6.01 5.79
CA ASP A 94 16.09 6.43 6.81
C ASP A 94 14.98 7.26 6.18
N GLU A 95 13.79 6.70 6.17
CA GLU A 95 12.58 7.33 5.63
C GLU A 95 11.64 7.83 6.74
N SER A 96 12.10 7.84 7.99
CA SER A 96 11.29 8.21 9.17
C SER A 96 10.66 9.60 9.06
N ALA A 97 11.32 10.53 8.36
CA ALA A 97 10.80 11.86 8.11
C ALA A 97 9.49 11.86 7.28
N ILE A 98 9.27 10.81 6.48
CA ILE A 98 8.09 10.66 5.61
C ILE A 98 7.14 9.63 6.19
N THR A 99 7.66 8.46 6.60
CA THR A 99 6.87 7.32 7.06
C THR A 99 6.54 7.37 8.55
N GLY A 100 7.32 8.11 9.32
CA GLY A 100 7.28 8.09 10.79
C GLY A 100 7.91 6.84 11.42
N GLU A 101 8.37 5.88 10.61
CA GLU A 101 8.99 4.65 11.08
C GLU A 101 10.51 4.77 11.17
N SER A 102 11.07 4.31 12.30
CA SER A 102 12.52 4.42 12.58
C SER A 102 13.36 3.32 11.93
N ALA A 103 12.74 2.28 11.36
CA ALA A 103 13.46 1.18 10.74
C ALA A 103 14.01 1.58 9.36
N PRO A 104 15.33 1.47 9.11
CA PRO A 104 15.91 1.78 7.82
C PRO A 104 15.43 0.83 6.73
N VAL A 105 15.24 1.34 5.52
CA VAL A 105 14.83 0.57 4.33
C VAL A 105 16.02 0.40 3.39
N ILE A 106 16.21 -0.80 2.84
CA ILE A 106 17.23 -1.06 1.83
C ILE A 106 16.68 -0.72 0.45
N ARG A 107 17.42 0.10 -0.29
CA ARG A 107 17.13 0.53 -1.65
C ARG A 107 18.29 0.15 -2.57
N GLU A 108 17.98 -0.35 -3.79
CA GLU A 108 19.00 -0.87 -4.72
C GLU A 108 18.67 -0.55 -6.18
N ALA A 109 19.71 -0.50 -7.00
CA ALA A 109 19.57 -0.29 -8.44
C ALA A 109 18.97 -1.53 -9.15
N GLY A 110 18.10 -1.30 -10.14
CA GLY A 110 17.62 -2.33 -11.07
C GLY A 110 16.56 -3.29 -10.52
N GLY A 111 16.06 -3.07 -9.30
CA GLY A 111 14.99 -3.84 -8.69
C GLY A 111 13.70 -3.05 -8.50
N ASP A 112 12.70 -3.70 -7.92
CA ASP A 112 11.41 -3.07 -7.56
C ASP A 112 11.54 -2.08 -6.39
N LYS A 113 12.72 -2.02 -5.75
CA LYS A 113 13.07 -1.12 -4.63
C LYS A 113 14.01 0.00 -5.03
N SER A 114 13.96 0.45 -6.27
CA SER A 114 14.89 1.45 -6.83
C SER A 114 14.50 2.91 -6.54
N SER A 115 13.26 3.18 -6.17
CA SER A 115 12.78 4.55 -5.95
C SER A 115 13.28 5.13 -4.64
N VAL A 116 13.70 6.40 -4.66
CA VAL A 116 14.06 7.21 -3.50
C VAL A 116 13.28 8.50 -3.47
N THR A 117 13.03 9.02 -2.27
CA THR A 117 12.23 10.23 -2.06
C THR A 117 13.08 11.34 -1.44
N GLY A 118 12.96 12.54 -1.96
CA GLY A 118 13.65 13.71 -1.43
C GLY A 118 13.28 13.99 0.02
N GLY A 119 14.27 14.40 0.82
CA GLY A 119 14.12 14.65 2.26
C GLY A 119 14.43 13.44 3.15
N THR A 120 14.66 12.25 2.59
CA THR A 120 15.11 11.06 3.33
C THR A 120 16.63 11.03 3.47
N LYS A 121 17.17 10.25 4.41
CA LYS A 121 18.60 10.27 4.76
C LYS A 121 19.27 8.94 4.44
N VAL A 122 20.40 9.00 3.73
CA VAL A 122 21.24 7.82 3.46
C VAL A 122 22.03 7.45 4.73
N LEU A 123 21.93 6.22 5.21
CA LEU A 123 22.61 5.74 6.39
C LEU A 123 23.88 4.96 6.10
N SER A 124 23.92 4.24 4.97
CA SER A 124 25.09 3.44 4.57
C SER A 124 25.32 3.53 3.07
N ASP A 125 26.55 3.27 2.67
CA ASP A 125 26.98 3.09 1.27
C ASP A 125 26.83 4.35 0.39
N LYS A 126 26.86 4.14 -0.93
CA LYS A 126 26.82 5.18 -1.93
C LYS A 126 25.87 4.80 -3.06
N ILE A 127 25.01 5.73 -3.42
CA ILE A 127 24.07 5.56 -4.52
C ILE A 127 24.21 6.67 -5.54
N LYS A 128 23.96 6.31 -6.81
CA LYS A 128 23.77 7.25 -7.90
C LYS A 128 22.32 7.21 -8.34
N VAL A 129 21.69 8.35 -8.37
CA VAL A 129 20.25 8.50 -8.58
C VAL A 129 19.98 9.36 -9.81
N LEU A 130 19.04 8.91 -10.63
CA LEU A 130 18.46 9.66 -11.74
C LEU A 130 17.23 10.43 -11.25
N VAL A 131 17.22 11.74 -11.41
CA VAL A 131 16.06 12.57 -11.04
C VAL A 131 14.88 12.28 -11.96
N THR A 132 13.73 11.92 -11.39
CA THR A 132 12.52 11.53 -12.15
C THR A 132 11.46 12.62 -12.19
N GLN A 133 11.52 13.62 -11.32
CA GLN A 133 10.51 14.68 -11.19
C GLN A 133 11.10 16.08 -11.40
N GLN A 134 10.28 17.01 -11.86
CA GLN A 134 10.65 18.44 -11.89
C GLN A 134 10.52 19.06 -10.49
N PRO A 135 11.25 20.17 -10.20
CA PRO A 135 11.04 20.94 -8.98
C PRO A 135 9.58 21.41 -8.85
N GLY A 136 8.96 21.16 -7.71
CA GLY A 136 7.53 21.45 -7.48
C GLY A 136 6.57 20.31 -7.86
N GLU A 137 7.06 19.25 -8.48
CA GLU A 137 6.29 18.05 -8.84
C GLU A 137 6.74 16.83 -8.04
N SER A 138 7.55 17.01 -7.00
CA SER A 138 8.02 15.91 -6.16
C SER A 138 6.84 15.17 -5.53
N PHE A 139 7.08 13.92 -5.12
CA PHE A 139 6.09 13.14 -4.37
C PHE A 139 5.59 13.91 -3.14
N LEU A 140 6.50 14.58 -2.44
CA LEU A 140 6.18 15.41 -1.28
C LEU A 140 5.32 16.62 -1.66
N ASP A 141 5.62 17.30 -2.79
CA ASP A 141 4.81 18.41 -3.30
C ASP A 141 3.39 17.98 -3.67
N LYS A 142 3.26 16.83 -4.33
CA LYS A 142 1.96 16.24 -4.66
C LYS A 142 1.18 15.88 -3.40
N MET A 143 1.85 15.34 -2.39
CA MET A 143 1.24 15.03 -1.09
C MET A 143 0.71 16.29 -0.39
N ILE A 144 1.53 17.33 -0.30
CA ILE A 144 1.14 18.61 0.29
C ILE A 144 -0.10 19.16 -0.42
N ALA A 145 -0.08 19.20 -1.75
CA ALA A 145 -1.22 19.66 -2.55
C ALA A 145 -2.49 18.85 -2.34
N LEU A 146 -2.39 17.51 -2.19
CA LEU A 146 -3.53 16.63 -1.90
C LEU A 146 -4.11 16.88 -0.50
N VAL A 147 -3.24 17.05 0.49
CA VAL A 147 -3.64 17.32 1.88
C VAL A 147 -4.27 18.72 2.00
N GLU A 148 -3.78 19.70 1.25
CA GLU A 148 -4.36 21.05 1.18
C GLU A 148 -5.69 21.12 0.42
N GLY A 149 -6.10 20.03 -0.22
CA GLY A 149 -7.37 19.96 -0.94
C GLY A 149 -7.39 20.62 -2.31
N ALA A 150 -6.24 21.12 -2.80
CA ALA A 150 -6.14 21.82 -4.09
C ALA A 150 -6.55 20.97 -5.31
N THR A 151 -6.51 19.64 -5.19
CA THR A 151 -6.85 18.69 -6.26
C THR A 151 -7.98 17.73 -5.88
N ARG A 152 -8.73 18.03 -4.82
CA ARG A 152 -9.77 17.16 -4.29
C ARG A 152 -10.89 16.93 -5.30
N LYS A 153 -10.97 15.73 -5.87
CA LYS A 153 -12.12 15.29 -6.68
C LYS A 153 -13.24 14.80 -5.77
N LYS A 154 -14.45 15.32 -6.00
CA LYS A 154 -15.65 14.86 -5.28
C LYS A 154 -15.89 13.38 -5.55
N THR A 155 -16.35 12.66 -4.52
CA THR A 155 -16.75 11.26 -4.65
C THR A 155 -18.08 11.14 -5.41
N PRO A 156 -18.40 9.98 -6.03
CA PRO A 156 -19.70 9.78 -6.68
C PRO A 156 -20.87 10.05 -5.73
N ASN A 157 -20.76 9.67 -4.49
CA ASN A 157 -21.78 9.92 -3.48
C ASN A 157 -21.89 11.40 -3.11
N GLU A 158 -20.76 12.13 -3.02
CA GLU A 158 -20.79 13.60 -2.84
C GLU A 158 -21.50 14.28 -4.01
N ILE A 159 -21.30 13.80 -5.23
CA ILE A 159 -21.99 14.31 -6.42
C ILE A 159 -23.49 14.00 -6.32
N ALA A 160 -23.87 12.76 -6.02
CA ALA A 160 -25.26 12.34 -5.89
C ALA A 160 -26.00 13.14 -4.82
N LEU A 161 -25.38 13.33 -3.65
CA LEU A 161 -25.96 14.13 -2.58
C LEU A 161 -26.02 15.63 -2.91
N THR A 162 -25.03 16.16 -3.64
CA THR A 162 -25.10 17.55 -4.13
C THR A 162 -26.27 17.74 -5.10
N ILE A 163 -26.55 16.78 -5.99
CA ILE A 163 -27.72 16.80 -6.88
C ILE A 163 -29.03 16.74 -6.09
N LEU A 164 -29.09 15.87 -5.08
CA LEU A 164 -30.25 15.75 -4.19
C LEU A 164 -30.53 17.06 -3.45
N LEU A 165 -29.47 17.67 -2.90
CA LEU A 165 -29.54 18.97 -2.22
C LEU A 165 -30.02 20.07 -3.14
N ALA A 166 -29.51 20.13 -4.37
CA ALA A 166 -29.95 21.09 -5.37
C ALA A 166 -31.43 20.91 -5.73
N GLY A 167 -31.86 19.66 -5.87
CA GLY A 167 -33.27 19.32 -6.12
C GLY A 167 -34.20 19.77 -4.98
N PHE A 168 -33.85 19.46 -3.73
CA PHE A 168 -34.61 19.91 -2.57
C PHE A 168 -34.64 21.43 -2.45
N THR A 169 -33.49 22.10 -2.64
CA THR A 169 -33.43 23.57 -2.62
C THR A 169 -34.38 24.17 -3.64
N LEU A 170 -34.43 23.65 -4.86
CA LEU A 170 -35.34 24.11 -5.90
C LEU A 170 -36.82 23.95 -5.48
N VAL A 171 -37.18 22.79 -4.94
CA VAL A 171 -38.56 22.53 -4.44
C VAL A 171 -38.91 23.52 -3.34
N PHE A 172 -38.02 23.75 -2.40
CA PHE A 172 -38.27 24.66 -1.29
C PHE A 172 -38.36 26.14 -1.71
N VAL A 173 -37.58 26.55 -2.70
CA VAL A 173 -37.72 27.88 -3.30
C VAL A 173 -39.12 28.04 -3.91
N ILE A 174 -39.61 27.05 -4.65
CA ILE A 174 -40.94 27.06 -5.23
C ILE A 174 -42.01 27.15 -4.13
N VAL A 175 -41.89 26.32 -3.07
CA VAL A 175 -42.83 26.31 -1.93
C VAL A 175 -42.84 27.68 -1.24
N CYS A 176 -41.70 28.28 -0.93
CA CYS A 176 -41.63 29.58 -0.26
C CYS A 176 -42.21 30.69 -1.13
N ILE A 177 -41.99 30.69 -2.44
CA ILE A 177 -42.53 31.69 -3.37
C ILE A 177 -44.08 31.54 -3.45
N THR A 178 -44.59 30.32 -3.52
CA THR A 178 -46.04 30.07 -3.65
C THR A 178 -46.82 30.31 -2.35
N LEU A 179 -46.15 30.28 -1.18
CA LEU A 179 -46.77 30.55 0.12
C LEU A 179 -47.32 31.99 0.22
N ILE A 180 -46.65 32.99 -0.39
CA ILE A 180 -47.10 34.39 -0.35
C ILE A 180 -48.48 34.57 -1.01
N PRO A 181 -48.67 34.21 -2.30
CA PRO A 181 -49.99 34.35 -2.93
C PRO A 181 -51.07 33.45 -2.31
N MET A 182 -50.68 32.29 -1.76
CA MET A 182 -51.61 31.43 -1.03
C MET A 182 -52.09 32.07 0.28
N ALA A 183 -51.20 32.66 1.04
CA ALA A 183 -51.54 33.40 2.25
C ALA A 183 -52.39 34.62 1.95
N ASP A 184 -52.07 35.37 0.90
CA ASP A 184 -52.89 36.52 0.43
C ASP A 184 -54.29 36.07 0.02
N TYR A 185 -54.41 34.95 -0.66
CA TYR A 185 -55.72 34.39 -1.03
C TYR A 185 -56.54 33.99 0.19
N THR A 186 -55.96 33.32 1.15
CA THR A 186 -56.61 32.92 2.42
C THR A 186 -57.02 34.13 3.23
N ASN A 187 -56.28 35.22 3.15
CA ASN A 187 -56.55 36.46 3.86
C ASN A 187 -57.82 37.20 3.39
N ILE A 188 -58.31 36.86 2.18
CA ILE A 188 -59.58 37.39 1.64
C ILE A 188 -60.77 36.92 2.52
N ASP A 189 -60.78 35.65 2.90
CA ASP A 189 -61.85 35.05 3.67
C ASP A 189 -61.61 35.09 5.20
N HIS A 190 -60.31 35.14 5.62
CA HIS A 190 -59.87 35.16 7.00
C HIS A 190 -58.87 36.31 7.28
N PRO A 191 -59.35 37.55 7.48
CA PRO A 191 -58.45 38.69 7.70
C PRO A 191 -57.53 38.51 8.91
N GLY A 192 -56.22 38.66 8.71
CA GLY A 192 -55.21 38.55 9.78
C GLY A 192 -54.14 37.49 9.54
N THR A 193 -54.21 36.72 8.49
CA THR A 193 -53.25 35.69 8.12
C THR A 193 -52.08 36.25 7.28
N TYR A 194 -51.33 37.19 7.85
CA TYR A 194 -50.16 37.75 7.14
C TYR A 194 -48.88 36.95 7.48
N ILE A 195 -48.18 36.51 6.46
CA ILE A 195 -46.87 35.91 6.62
C ILE A 195 -45.79 36.97 6.40
N SER A 196 -44.95 37.20 7.40
CA SER A 196 -43.87 38.17 7.28
C SER A 196 -42.76 37.64 6.40
N ILE A 197 -42.03 38.53 5.71
CA ILE A 197 -40.82 38.16 4.95
C ILE A 197 -39.80 37.46 5.83
N ALA A 198 -39.65 37.88 7.11
CA ALA A 198 -38.79 37.23 8.08
C ALA A 198 -39.17 35.76 8.33
N ALA A 199 -40.49 35.46 8.40
CA ALA A 199 -41.00 34.11 8.57
C ALA A 199 -40.70 33.24 7.34
N ILE A 200 -40.88 33.77 6.12
CA ILE A 200 -40.58 33.07 4.88
C ILE A 200 -39.05 32.79 4.74
N LEU A 201 -38.21 33.76 5.05
CA LEU A 201 -36.75 33.56 5.05
C LEU A 201 -36.33 32.53 6.09
N SER A 202 -36.90 32.57 7.30
CA SER A 202 -36.65 31.58 8.34
C SER A 202 -37.09 30.18 7.91
N LEU A 203 -38.27 30.06 7.29
CA LEU A 203 -38.77 28.82 6.74
C LEU A 203 -37.82 28.29 5.65
N PHE A 204 -37.40 29.13 4.71
CA PHE A 204 -36.49 28.75 3.65
C PHE A 204 -35.17 28.23 4.21
N VAL A 205 -34.54 28.94 5.16
CA VAL A 205 -33.30 28.49 5.79
C VAL A 205 -33.48 27.19 6.59
N CYS A 206 -34.64 27.00 7.25
CA CYS A 206 -34.95 25.75 7.95
C CYS A 206 -35.19 24.58 7.02
N LEU A 207 -35.72 24.81 5.83
CA LEU A 207 -35.97 23.77 4.83
C LEU A 207 -34.72 23.32 4.06
N ILE A 208 -33.72 24.19 3.90
CA ILE A 208 -32.47 23.82 3.26
C ILE A 208 -31.71 22.84 4.16
N PRO A 209 -31.36 21.64 3.66
CA PRO A 209 -30.62 20.63 4.43
C PRO A 209 -29.14 20.99 4.52
N THR A 210 -28.79 22.08 5.22
CA THR A 210 -27.43 22.62 5.35
C THR A 210 -26.48 21.68 6.06
N THR A 211 -26.99 20.85 6.99
CA THR A 211 -26.21 19.88 7.76
C THR A 211 -25.57 18.80 6.89
N ILE A 212 -26.29 18.32 5.87
CA ILE A 212 -25.75 17.29 4.95
C ILE A 212 -24.57 17.85 4.14
N GLY A 213 -24.68 19.08 3.64
CA GLY A 213 -23.64 19.72 2.84
C GLY A 213 -22.31 19.86 3.61
N GLY A 214 -22.36 20.33 4.86
CA GLY A 214 -21.18 20.47 5.73
C GLY A 214 -20.59 19.11 6.14
N LEU A 215 -21.45 18.13 6.50
CA LEU A 215 -21.02 16.80 6.91
C LEU A 215 -20.29 16.04 5.81
N LEU A 216 -20.71 16.17 4.55
CA LEU A 216 -20.09 15.46 3.43
C LEU A 216 -18.63 15.82 3.24
N SER A 217 -18.32 17.11 3.29
CA SER A 217 -16.94 17.58 3.18
C SER A 217 -16.11 17.13 4.38
N ALA A 218 -16.66 17.24 5.60
CA ALA A 218 -15.98 16.81 6.81
C ALA A 218 -15.68 15.29 6.83
N ILE A 219 -16.62 14.45 6.37
CA ILE A 219 -16.43 13.00 6.30
C ILE A 219 -15.33 12.62 5.30
N GLY A 220 -15.32 13.25 4.13
CA GLY A 220 -14.27 13.00 3.14
C GLY A 220 -12.86 13.35 3.64
N ILE A 221 -12.72 14.48 4.34
CA ILE A 221 -11.46 14.90 4.98
C ILE A 221 -11.09 13.93 6.12
N ALA A 222 -12.05 13.55 6.96
CA ALA A 222 -11.82 12.58 8.04
C ALA A 222 -11.38 11.21 7.51
N GLY A 223 -11.89 10.78 6.35
CA GLY A 223 -11.46 9.54 5.70
C GLY A 223 -10.01 9.59 5.25
N MET A 224 -9.60 10.68 4.61
CA MET A 224 -8.19 10.88 4.22
C MET A 224 -7.27 11.00 5.44
N ASP A 225 -7.71 11.69 6.51
CA ASP A 225 -6.95 11.79 7.76
C ASP A 225 -6.73 10.41 8.41
N ARG A 226 -7.77 9.56 8.44
CA ARG A 226 -7.62 8.18 8.94
C ARG A 226 -6.65 7.34 8.12
N ALA A 227 -6.72 7.43 6.79
CA ALA A 227 -5.79 6.74 5.91
C ALA A 227 -4.36 7.22 6.16
N LEU A 228 -4.15 8.52 6.31
CA LEU A 228 -2.83 9.08 6.59
C LEU A 228 -2.29 8.67 7.97
N ARG A 229 -3.14 8.58 9.00
CA ARG A 229 -2.75 8.04 10.31
C ARG A 229 -2.37 6.56 10.28
N ALA A 230 -2.88 5.83 9.30
CA ALA A 230 -2.47 4.47 8.98
C ALA A 230 -1.25 4.43 8.02
N ASN A 231 -0.54 5.56 7.86
CA ASN A 231 0.60 5.71 6.94
C ASN A 231 0.26 5.41 5.47
N VAL A 232 -0.97 5.72 5.05
CA VAL A 232 -1.41 5.58 3.67
C VAL A 232 -1.80 6.94 3.10
N ILE A 233 -1.15 7.32 2.02
CA ILE A 233 -1.47 8.54 1.30
C ILE A 233 -2.48 8.21 0.22
N THR A 234 -3.55 8.97 0.21
CA THR A 234 -4.60 8.83 -0.80
C THR A 234 -4.60 10.01 -1.75
N LYS A 235 -4.63 9.76 -3.05
CA LYS A 235 -4.70 10.81 -4.07
C LYS A 235 -6.09 11.48 -4.13
N SER A 236 -7.11 10.86 -3.54
CA SER A 236 -8.45 11.44 -3.46
C SER A 236 -9.29 10.77 -2.36
N GLY A 237 -10.23 11.51 -1.78
CA GLY A 237 -11.24 10.94 -0.87
C GLY A 237 -12.08 9.84 -1.52
N LYS A 238 -12.26 9.91 -2.85
CA LYS A 238 -12.92 8.86 -3.64
C LYS A 238 -12.22 7.51 -3.50
N ALA A 239 -10.89 7.47 -3.46
CA ALA A 239 -10.15 6.22 -3.34
C ALA A 239 -10.43 5.53 -1.99
N VAL A 240 -10.50 6.29 -0.89
CA VAL A 240 -10.83 5.74 0.44
C VAL A 240 -12.26 5.21 0.49
N GLU A 241 -13.20 5.95 -0.11
CA GLU A 241 -14.59 5.53 -0.19
C GLU A 241 -14.72 4.24 -1.01
N THR A 242 -14.11 4.20 -2.20
CA THR A 242 -14.09 3.01 -3.06
C THR A 242 -13.46 1.81 -2.35
N ALA A 243 -12.45 2.01 -1.51
CA ALA A 243 -11.85 0.93 -0.72
C ALA A 243 -12.85 0.24 0.20
N GLY A 244 -13.88 0.96 0.69
CA GLY A 244 -14.96 0.38 1.49
C GLY A 244 -15.92 -0.50 0.68
N ASP A 245 -16.04 -0.28 -0.61
CA ASP A 245 -16.95 -1.00 -1.52
C ASP A 245 -16.26 -2.13 -2.28
N ILE A 246 -15.00 -2.45 -1.98
CA ILE A 246 -14.24 -3.49 -2.67
C ILE A 246 -14.88 -4.87 -2.49
N ASP A 247 -15.03 -5.58 -3.61
CA ASP A 247 -15.51 -6.96 -3.68
C ASP A 247 -14.37 -7.97 -3.75
N THR A 248 -13.29 -7.63 -4.46
CA THR A 248 -12.17 -8.53 -4.71
C THR A 248 -10.84 -7.87 -4.41
N LEU A 249 -10.01 -8.55 -3.66
CA LEU A 249 -8.66 -8.14 -3.27
C LEU A 249 -7.64 -9.02 -3.97
N LEU A 250 -6.83 -8.43 -4.85
CA LEU A 250 -5.76 -9.10 -5.57
C LEU A 250 -4.43 -8.90 -4.84
N LEU A 251 -3.81 -9.98 -4.40
CA LEU A 251 -2.63 -9.98 -3.56
C LEU A 251 -1.50 -10.79 -4.20
N ASP A 252 -0.31 -10.24 -4.26
CA ASP A 252 0.87 -11.01 -4.60
C ASP A 252 1.21 -12.02 -3.50
N LYS A 253 1.76 -13.17 -3.88
CA LYS A 253 2.23 -14.16 -2.92
C LYS A 253 3.43 -13.62 -2.13
N THR A 254 4.46 -13.21 -2.84
CA THR A 254 5.78 -12.90 -2.29
C THR A 254 5.77 -11.56 -1.57
N GLY A 255 6.21 -11.54 -0.32
CA GLY A 255 6.22 -10.33 0.50
C GLY A 255 4.86 -9.91 1.05
N THR A 256 3.73 -10.37 0.46
CA THR A 256 2.36 -10.05 0.92
C THR A 256 1.78 -11.16 1.80
N ILE A 257 1.63 -12.36 1.24
CA ILE A 257 1.10 -13.54 1.95
C ILE A 257 2.23 -14.26 2.67
N THR A 258 3.41 -14.31 2.04
CA THR A 258 4.63 -14.87 2.61
C THR A 258 5.59 -13.76 3.05
N ILE A 259 6.59 -14.12 3.87
CA ILE A 259 7.61 -13.17 4.36
C ILE A 259 8.53 -12.67 3.23
N GLY A 260 8.47 -13.31 2.05
CA GLY A 260 9.23 -12.94 0.87
C GLY A 260 10.57 -13.67 0.73
N ASN A 261 11.15 -14.14 1.83
CA ASN A 261 12.37 -14.96 1.83
C ASN A 261 12.02 -16.41 2.14
N ARG A 262 12.59 -17.32 1.36
CA ARG A 262 12.48 -18.75 1.64
C ARG A 262 13.39 -19.10 2.80
N LYS A 263 12.90 -19.95 3.72
CA LYS A 263 13.70 -20.46 4.84
C LYS A 263 13.93 -21.97 4.69
N ALA A 264 15.11 -22.39 5.07
CA ALA A 264 15.42 -23.82 5.23
C ALA A 264 14.56 -24.38 6.36
N THR A 265 13.84 -25.45 6.07
CA THR A 265 12.90 -26.10 7.01
C THR A 265 13.28 -27.51 7.34
N LYS A 266 13.99 -28.21 6.44
CA LYS A 266 14.36 -29.61 6.64
C LYS A 266 15.61 -30.00 5.86
N PHE A 267 16.40 -30.89 6.45
CA PHE A 267 17.51 -31.58 5.82
C PHE A 267 17.08 -32.97 5.36
N HIS A 268 17.36 -33.32 4.11
CA HIS A 268 17.06 -34.64 3.53
C HIS A 268 18.37 -35.28 3.05
N PRO A 269 19.09 -36.04 3.89
CA PRO A 269 20.28 -36.76 3.46
C PRO A 269 19.92 -37.83 2.42
N ALA A 270 20.80 -38.11 1.48
CA ALA A 270 20.65 -39.19 0.54
C ALA A 270 20.76 -40.56 1.25
N PRO A 271 20.13 -41.63 0.72
CA PRO A 271 20.23 -42.94 1.31
C PRO A 271 21.67 -43.40 1.58
N GLY A 272 21.94 -43.80 2.80
CA GLY A 272 23.26 -44.27 3.22
C GLY A 272 24.24 -43.15 3.65
N ILE A 273 23.82 -41.89 3.62
CA ILE A 273 24.60 -40.75 4.12
C ILE A 273 24.20 -40.47 5.57
N ASP A 274 25.21 -40.33 6.43
CA ASP A 274 25.00 -39.92 7.83
C ASP A 274 24.48 -38.46 7.89
N GLU A 275 23.42 -38.25 8.67
CA GLU A 275 22.77 -36.95 8.79
C GLU A 275 23.72 -35.85 9.27
N LYS A 276 24.61 -36.18 10.22
CA LYS A 276 25.57 -35.24 10.76
C LYS A 276 26.55 -34.78 9.69
N VAL A 277 27.08 -35.71 8.88
CA VAL A 277 27.99 -35.42 7.76
C VAL A 277 27.28 -34.52 6.71
N PHE A 278 26.02 -34.84 6.42
CA PHE A 278 25.23 -34.04 5.49
C PHE A 278 25.00 -32.61 5.99
N VAL A 279 24.58 -32.46 7.25
CA VAL A 279 24.33 -31.13 7.84
C VAL A 279 25.62 -30.31 7.92
N GLU A 280 26.75 -30.89 8.30
CA GLU A 280 28.05 -30.20 8.28
C GLU A 280 28.41 -29.69 6.88
N ALA A 281 28.19 -30.48 5.83
CA ALA A 281 28.39 -30.03 4.44
C ALA A 281 27.46 -28.88 4.05
N CYS A 282 26.18 -28.94 4.49
CA CYS A 282 25.22 -27.87 4.30
C CYS A 282 25.65 -26.57 4.96
N LEU A 283 26.13 -26.62 6.19
CA LEU A 283 26.62 -25.46 6.94
C LEU A 283 27.87 -24.87 6.30
N LEU A 284 28.87 -25.71 6.00
CA LEU A 284 30.12 -25.27 5.36
C LEU A 284 29.88 -24.57 4.02
N SER A 285 29.00 -25.12 3.17
CA SER A 285 28.63 -24.53 1.88
C SER A 285 27.80 -23.24 1.98
N SER A 286 27.24 -22.95 3.16
CA SER A 286 26.42 -21.77 3.41
C SER A 286 27.16 -20.65 4.13
N LEU A 287 28.39 -20.86 4.60
CA LEU A 287 29.17 -19.86 5.36
C LEU A 287 29.45 -18.57 4.55
N SER A 288 29.67 -18.69 3.26
CA SER A 288 29.91 -17.55 2.37
C SER A 288 28.66 -17.07 1.62
N ASP A 289 27.52 -17.70 1.88
CA ASP A 289 26.26 -17.37 1.26
C ASP A 289 25.52 -16.33 2.09
N GLU A 290 25.68 -15.06 1.74
CA GLU A 290 25.07 -13.92 2.45
C GLU A 290 23.58 -13.74 2.14
N THR A 291 23.02 -14.57 1.26
CA THR A 291 21.58 -14.55 0.95
C THR A 291 20.74 -14.94 2.16
N PRO A 292 19.49 -14.49 2.24
CA PRO A 292 18.56 -14.91 3.30
C PRO A 292 18.41 -16.43 3.38
N GLU A 293 18.43 -17.11 2.23
CA GLU A 293 18.37 -18.55 2.11
C GLU A 293 19.60 -19.22 2.75
N GLY A 294 20.79 -18.73 2.43
CA GLY A 294 22.05 -19.23 3.01
C GLY A 294 22.09 -19.05 4.53
N LYS A 295 21.67 -17.90 5.03
CA LYS A 295 21.58 -17.62 6.47
C LYS A 295 20.57 -18.55 7.16
N SER A 296 19.44 -18.84 6.51
CA SER A 296 18.42 -19.75 7.06
C SER A 296 18.90 -21.19 7.20
N VAL A 297 19.80 -21.66 6.34
CA VAL A 297 20.44 -22.99 6.46
C VAL A 297 21.28 -23.04 7.74
N ILE A 298 22.02 -21.97 8.03
CA ILE A 298 22.83 -21.87 9.26
C ILE A 298 21.94 -21.83 10.50
N GLU A 299 20.83 -21.10 10.46
CA GLU A 299 19.84 -21.07 11.56
C GLU A 299 19.27 -22.48 11.82
N LEU A 300 18.82 -23.18 10.78
CA LEU A 300 18.29 -24.53 10.88
C LEU A 300 19.32 -25.51 11.48
N GLY A 301 20.58 -25.41 11.07
CA GLY A 301 21.65 -26.23 11.64
C GLY A 301 21.86 -25.97 13.13
N ARG A 302 21.78 -24.71 13.57
CA ARG A 302 21.86 -24.34 15.00
C ARG A 302 20.68 -24.89 15.80
N GLU A 303 19.47 -24.78 15.26
CA GLU A 303 18.26 -25.35 15.89
C GLU A 303 18.35 -26.87 16.05
N ASN A 304 19.00 -27.56 15.11
CA ASN A 304 19.28 -28.99 15.18
C ASN A 304 20.52 -29.33 16.05
N GLY A 305 21.07 -28.37 16.79
CA GLY A 305 22.13 -28.60 17.77
C GLY A 305 23.56 -28.58 17.22
N HIS A 306 23.75 -28.26 15.93
CA HIS A 306 25.08 -28.13 15.33
C HIS A 306 25.74 -26.78 15.70
N ARG A 307 27.00 -26.83 16.14
CA ARG A 307 27.73 -25.63 16.56
C ARG A 307 28.73 -25.20 15.49
N MET A 308 28.67 -23.92 15.09
CA MET A 308 29.55 -23.36 14.04
C MET A 308 31.04 -23.46 14.38
N ARG A 309 31.39 -23.41 15.67
CA ARG A 309 32.79 -23.55 16.14
C ARG A 309 33.39 -24.94 15.96
N ASP A 310 32.58 -25.93 15.74
CA ASP A 310 32.99 -27.32 15.52
C ASP A 310 33.37 -27.57 14.05
N LEU A 311 33.11 -26.59 13.16
CA LEU A 311 33.43 -26.66 11.73
C LEU A 311 34.87 -26.26 11.48
N ASN A 312 35.63 -27.12 10.81
CA ASN A 312 37.00 -26.81 10.43
C ASN A 312 37.04 -25.97 9.15
N THR A 313 37.28 -24.68 9.29
CA THR A 313 37.37 -23.73 8.17
C THR A 313 38.77 -23.18 7.95
N ALA A 314 39.77 -23.70 8.64
CA ALA A 314 41.17 -23.22 8.53
C ALA A 314 41.67 -23.40 7.10
N GLY A 315 42.10 -22.31 6.46
CA GLY A 315 42.59 -22.31 5.06
C GLY A 315 41.59 -22.68 3.97
N ALA A 316 40.28 -22.65 4.29
CA ALA A 316 39.22 -22.91 3.31
C ALA A 316 39.05 -21.74 2.33
N HIS A 317 38.86 -22.05 1.06
CA HIS A 317 38.51 -21.08 0.02
C HIS A 317 36.99 -21.06 -0.18
N MET A 318 36.37 -19.92 0.16
CA MET A 318 34.92 -19.73 0.09
C MET A 318 34.46 -19.33 -1.31
N ILE A 319 33.40 -19.98 -1.80
CA ILE A 319 32.77 -19.67 -3.11
C ILE A 319 31.42 -19.02 -2.83
N LYS A 320 31.32 -17.72 -3.14
CA LYS A 320 30.09 -16.95 -2.98
C LYS A 320 29.04 -17.35 -4.02
N PHE A 321 27.77 -17.26 -3.62
CA PHE A 321 26.65 -17.43 -4.55
C PHE A 321 26.67 -16.35 -5.63
N THR A 322 26.46 -16.77 -6.88
CA THR A 322 26.21 -15.84 -8.00
C THR A 322 24.98 -16.29 -8.79
N ALA A 323 24.26 -15.34 -9.37
CA ALA A 323 23.10 -15.63 -10.21
C ALA A 323 23.46 -16.44 -11.47
N GLU A 324 24.69 -16.33 -11.95
CA GLU A 324 25.20 -17.04 -13.11
C GLU A 324 25.46 -18.53 -12.79
N THR A 325 26.20 -18.80 -11.72
CA THR A 325 26.54 -20.17 -11.31
C THR A 325 25.40 -20.88 -10.58
N LYS A 326 24.50 -20.12 -9.95
CA LYS A 326 23.40 -20.60 -9.10
C LYS A 326 23.83 -21.59 -8.01
N CYS A 327 25.06 -21.45 -7.54
CA CYS A 327 25.63 -22.27 -6.48
C CYS A 327 26.59 -21.47 -5.59
N SER A 328 26.72 -21.91 -4.34
CA SER A 328 27.73 -21.48 -3.37
C SER A 328 28.51 -22.69 -2.88
N GLY A 329 29.61 -22.49 -2.19
CA GLY A 329 30.37 -23.62 -1.67
C GLY A 329 31.66 -23.25 -0.96
N VAL A 330 32.46 -24.28 -0.73
CA VAL A 330 33.76 -24.16 -0.09
C VAL A 330 34.72 -25.24 -0.61
N ASP A 331 35.98 -24.85 -0.80
CA ASP A 331 37.07 -25.77 -1.03
C ASP A 331 37.92 -25.82 0.23
N LEU A 332 37.95 -26.98 0.89
CA LEU A 332 38.71 -27.19 2.12
C LEU A 332 40.19 -27.47 1.80
N GLN A 333 41.04 -27.30 2.79
CA GLN A 333 42.51 -27.44 2.66
C GLN A 333 42.95 -28.87 2.32
N ASP A 334 42.13 -29.87 2.68
CA ASP A 334 42.35 -31.28 2.37
C ASP A 334 41.97 -31.66 0.91
N GLY A 335 41.53 -30.68 0.12
CA GLY A 335 41.10 -30.90 -1.26
C GLY A 335 39.61 -31.25 -1.40
N THR A 336 38.84 -31.29 -0.30
CA THR A 336 37.41 -31.56 -0.35
C THR A 336 36.67 -30.35 -0.91
N GLN A 337 35.84 -30.57 -1.95
CA GLN A 337 35.03 -29.55 -2.60
C GLN A 337 33.56 -29.75 -2.25
N ILE A 338 32.94 -28.77 -1.59
CA ILE A 338 31.52 -28.77 -1.25
C ILE A 338 30.78 -27.72 -2.08
N ARG A 339 29.69 -28.10 -2.72
CA ARG A 339 28.84 -27.20 -3.50
C ARG A 339 27.38 -27.36 -3.09
N LYS A 340 26.68 -26.25 -2.98
CA LYS A 340 25.24 -26.16 -2.70
C LYS A 340 24.59 -25.26 -3.76
N GLY A 341 23.50 -25.68 -4.34
CA GLY A 341 22.82 -24.87 -5.34
C GLY A 341 21.54 -25.48 -5.90
N ALA A 342 20.99 -24.80 -6.91
CA ALA A 342 19.82 -25.26 -7.64
C ALA A 342 20.09 -26.64 -8.29
N PHE A 343 19.03 -27.45 -8.42
CA PHE A 343 19.10 -28.80 -8.98
C PHE A 343 19.86 -28.86 -10.30
N ASP A 344 19.51 -28.01 -11.26
CA ASP A 344 20.15 -27.99 -12.59
C ASP A 344 21.64 -27.63 -12.53
N ALA A 345 22.03 -26.76 -11.61
CA ALA A 345 23.43 -26.35 -11.46
C ALA A 345 24.28 -27.50 -10.87
N ILE A 346 23.79 -28.13 -9.80
CA ILE A 346 24.49 -29.24 -9.16
C ILE A 346 24.49 -30.50 -10.05
N ARG A 347 23.38 -30.76 -10.75
CA ARG A 347 23.29 -31.86 -11.71
C ARG A 347 24.39 -31.76 -12.77
N ARG A 348 24.60 -30.58 -13.37
CA ARG A 348 25.68 -30.34 -14.32
C ARG A 348 27.08 -30.63 -13.75
N ILE A 349 27.32 -30.23 -12.50
CA ILE A 349 28.59 -30.48 -11.80
C ILE A 349 28.81 -31.98 -11.59
N VAL A 350 27.79 -32.73 -11.17
CA VAL A 350 27.87 -34.17 -10.92
C VAL A 350 28.05 -34.96 -12.23
N GLU A 351 27.23 -34.66 -13.23
CA GLU A 351 27.28 -35.34 -14.54
C GLU A 351 28.58 -35.03 -15.33
N SER A 352 29.15 -33.81 -15.21
CA SER A 352 30.43 -33.45 -15.81
C SER A 352 31.59 -34.29 -15.29
N ALA A 353 31.44 -34.89 -14.13
CA ALA A 353 32.44 -35.84 -13.57
C ALA A 353 32.19 -37.30 -13.92
N GLY A 354 31.15 -37.58 -14.72
CA GLY A 354 30.76 -38.94 -15.09
C GLY A 354 29.94 -39.67 -13.99
N ASN A 355 29.57 -38.96 -12.95
CA ASN A 355 28.72 -39.51 -11.87
C ASN A 355 27.25 -39.48 -12.27
N LYS A 356 26.50 -40.50 -11.84
CA LYS A 356 25.04 -40.51 -12.01
C LYS A 356 24.38 -39.80 -10.85
N PHE A 357 23.34 -39.04 -11.16
CA PHE A 357 22.49 -38.42 -10.13
C PHE A 357 21.59 -39.50 -9.47
N PRO A 358 21.53 -39.64 -8.14
CA PRO A 358 20.73 -40.65 -7.47
C PRO A 358 19.23 -40.46 -7.72
N LYS A 359 18.52 -41.56 -8.11
CA LYS A 359 17.06 -41.48 -8.37
C LYS A 359 16.25 -41.11 -7.15
N GLU A 360 16.62 -41.61 -6.00
CA GLU A 360 15.95 -41.36 -4.72
C GLU A 360 16.02 -39.87 -4.35
N VAL A 361 17.11 -39.20 -4.71
CA VAL A 361 17.26 -37.74 -4.51
C VAL A 361 16.41 -36.97 -5.54
N GLU A 362 16.31 -37.42 -6.78
CA GLU A 362 15.40 -36.84 -7.78
C GLU A 362 13.93 -36.95 -7.34
N GLU A 363 13.53 -38.07 -6.77
CA GLU A 363 12.18 -38.27 -6.21
C GLU A 363 11.92 -37.36 -5.02
N ALA A 364 12.89 -37.19 -4.12
CA ALA A 364 12.79 -36.22 -3.02
C ALA A 364 12.67 -34.78 -3.52
N ILE A 365 13.41 -34.40 -4.54
CA ILE A 365 13.33 -33.09 -5.19
C ILE A 365 11.93 -32.89 -5.79
N ALA A 366 11.39 -33.89 -6.48
CA ALA A 366 10.05 -33.82 -7.05
C ALA A 366 8.95 -33.64 -5.98
N VAL A 367 9.07 -34.35 -4.86
CA VAL A 367 8.14 -34.23 -3.72
C VAL A 367 8.24 -32.83 -3.08
N ILE A 368 9.44 -32.35 -2.82
CA ILE A 368 9.66 -31.00 -2.25
C ILE A 368 9.08 -29.93 -3.18
N SER A 369 9.35 -29.99 -4.47
CA SER A 369 8.85 -29.05 -5.48
C SER A 369 7.32 -29.14 -5.61
N GLY A 370 6.74 -30.34 -5.56
CA GLY A 370 5.31 -30.57 -5.60
C GLY A 370 4.56 -29.99 -4.38
N ASN A 371 5.24 -29.95 -3.23
CA ASN A 371 4.71 -29.35 -1.99
C ASN A 371 5.03 -27.86 -1.84
N GLY A 372 5.47 -27.21 -2.91
CA GLY A 372 5.75 -25.77 -2.88
C GLY A 372 7.09 -25.38 -2.28
N GLY A 373 7.93 -26.36 -1.96
CA GLY A 373 9.28 -26.12 -1.49
C GLY A 373 10.27 -25.87 -2.64
N THR A 374 11.40 -25.30 -2.30
CA THR A 374 12.55 -25.16 -3.20
C THR A 374 13.66 -26.09 -2.72
N PRO A 375 14.06 -27.07 -3.53
CA PRO A 375 15.16 -27.95 -3.19
C PRO A 375 16.50 -27.28 -3.50
N LEU A 376 17.42 -27.24 -2.52
CA LEU A 376 18.83 -26.95 -2.74
C LEU A 376 19.63 -28.25 -2.59
N VAL A 377 20.31 -28.64 -3.64
CA VAL A 377 21.12 -29.88 -3.66
C VAL A 377 22.51 -29.59 -3.14
N VAL A 378 23.03 -30.49 -2.33
CA VAL A 378 24.40 -30.43 -1.80
C VAL A 378 25.19 -31.61 -2.30
N CYS A 379 26.38 -31.33 -2.86
CA CYS A 379 27.33 -32.35 -3.28
C CYS A 379 28.73 -32.10 -2.68
N VAL A 380 29.44 -33.19 -2.45
CA VAL A 380 30.83 -33.21 -1.98
C VAL A 380 31.65 -34.01 -2.97
N ASN A 381 32.79 -33.44 -3.44
CA ASN A 381 33.63 -34.07 -4.46
C ASN A 381 32.84 -34.60 -5.65
N LYS A 382 31.82 -33.82 -6.09
CA LYS A 382 30.92 -34.14 -7.21
C LYS A 382 30.01 -35.38 -6.99
N ALA A 383 29.86 -35.83 -5.74
CA ALA A 383 28.86 -36.84 -5.32
C ALA A 383 27.73 -36.17 -4.52
N VAL A 384 26.50 -36.48 -4.84
CA VAL A 384 25.32 -35.91 -4.16
C VAL A 384 25.21 -36.46 -2.74
N LEU A 385 25.12 -35.59 -1.74
CA LEU A 385 24.91 -35.96 -0.34
C LEU A 385 23.45 -35.86 0.09
N GLY A 386 22.67 -34.99 -0.51
CA GLY A 386 21.27 -34.81 -0.13
C GLY A 386 20.69 -33.47 -0.60
N VAL A 387 19.54 -33.12 -0.03
CA VAL A 387 18.77 -31.95 -0.41
C VAL A 387 18.37 -31.16 0.84
N ILE A 388 18.49 -29.84 0.77
CA ILE A 388 17.91 -28.91 1.75
C ILE A 388 16.57 -28.46 1.22
N GLU A 389 15.52 -28.58 2.03
CA GLU A 389 14.20 -28.09 1.71
C GLU A 389 14.04 -26.65 2.20
N LEU A 390 13.79 -25.73 1.27
CA LEU A 390 13.42 -24.36 1.56
C LEU A 390 11.92 -24.20 1.31
N GLN A 391 11.24 -23.49 2.20
CA GLN A 391 9.82 -23.16 2.06
C GLN A 391 9.56 -21.68 2.21
N ASP A 392 8.55 -21.17 1.51
CA ASP A 392 7.96 -19.88 1.76
C ASP A 392 7.23 -19.90 3.10
N ILE A 393 7.53 -18.94 3.97
CA ILE A 393 6.89 -18.82 5.27
C ILE A 393 5.71 -17.88 5.15
N ILE A 394 4.52 -18.39 5.45
CA ILE A 394 3.29 -17.60 5.51
C ILE A 394 3.37 -16.66 6.71
N LYS A 395 2.99 -15.40 6.51
CA LYS A 395 2.99 -14.39 7.57
C LYS A 395 2.07 -14.81 8.72
N PRO A 396 2.53 -14.69 9.98
CA PRO A 396 1.67 -14.97 11.12
C PRO A 396 0.43 -14.08 11.13
N GLY A 397 -0.74 -14.64 11.47
CA GLY A 397 -1.99 -13.91 11.57
C GLY A 397 -2.66 -13.56 10.24
N ILE A 398 -2.08 -13.91 9.09
CA ILE A 398 -2.68 -13.59 7.77
C ILE A 398 -4.00 -14.32 7.55
N GLN A 399 -4.15 -15.55 8.04
CA GLN A 399 -5.39 -16.33 7.93
C GLN A 399 -6.56 -15.63 8.63
N GLU A 400 -6.35 -15.13 9.85
CA GLU A 400 -7.38 -14.40 10.61
C GLU A 400 -7.81 -13.11 9.90
N ARG A 401 -6.85 -12.43 9.23
CA ARG A 401 -7.14 -11.25 8.42
C ARG A 401 -8.01 -11.61 7.22
N PHE A 402 -7.70 -12.69 6.51
CA PHE A 402 -8.50 -13.16 5.37
C PHE A 402 -9.90 -13.61 5.81
N GLU A 403 -10.03 -14.27 6.96
CA GLU A 403 -11.35 -14.59 7.52
C GLU A 403 -12.19 -13.36 7.84
N ARG A 404 -11.57 -12.30 8.37
CA ARG A 404 -12.27 -11.01 8.61
C ARG A 404 -12.73 -10.38 7.31
N LEU A 405 -11.88 -10.35 6.28
CA LEU A 405 -12.25 -9.84 4.97
C LEU A 405 -13.41 -10.64 4.35
N ARG A 406 -13.37 -11.95 4.46
CA ARG A 406 -14.45 -12.83 3.98
C ARG A 406 -15.77 -12.54 4.69
N LYS A 407 -15.76 -12.33 6.01
CA LYS A 407 -16.95 -11.90 6.77
C LYS A 407 -17.47 -10.53 6.35
N MET A 408 -16.61 -9.67 5.81
CA MET A 408 -17.00 -8.37 5.24
C MET A 408 -17.43 -8.46 3.77
N GLY A 409 -17.49 -9.65 3.19
CA GLY A 409 -17.89 -9.89 1.80
C GLY A 409 -16.79 -9.64 0.77
N VAL A 410 -15.52 -9.57 1.19
CA VAL A 410 -14.37 -9.37 0.29
C VAL A 410 -13.74 -10.71 -0.07
N LYS A 411 -13.66 -11.01 -1.36
CA LYS A 411 -12.95 -12.18 -1.90
C LYS A 411 -11.46 -11.89 -1.99
N THR A 412 -10.63 -12.80 -1.51
CA THR A 412 -9.16 -12.70 -1.61
C THR A 412 -8.64 -13.62 -2.71
N VAL A 413 -7.77 -13.09 -3.58
CA VAL A 413 -7.18 -13.82 -4.70
C VAL A 413 -5.67 -13.67 -4.66
N MET A 414 -4.96 -14.77 -4.53
CA MET A 414 -3.50 -14.79 -4.58
C MET A 414 -3.01 -14.86 -6.02
N VAL A 415 -2.02 -14.05 -6.36
CA VAL A 415 -1.32 -14.09 -7.65
C VAL A 415 0.11 -14.54 -7.44
N THR A 416 0.57 -15.49 -8.24
CA THR A 416 1.93 -16.02 -8.15
C THR A 416 2.43 -16.52 -9.50
N GLY A 417 3.74 -16.42 -9.71
CA GLY A 417 4.42 -17.05 -10.85
C GLY A 417 4.70 -18.55 -10.66
N ASP A 418 4.35 -19.12 -9.49
CA ASP A 418 4.56 -20.54 -9.20
C ASP A 418 3.64 -21.43 -10.05
N ASN A 419 4.01 -22.70 -10.16
CA ASN A 419 3.18 -23.70 -10.81
C ASN A 419 1.84 -23.93 -10.03
N PRO A 420 0.80 -24.48 -10.68
CA PRO A 420 -0.52 -24.64 -10.06
C PRO A 420 -0.53 -25.47 -8.77
N LEU A 421 0.33 -26.48 -8.63
CA LEU A 421 0.40 -27.33 -7.43
C LEU A 421 0.94 -26.54 -6.23
N THR A 422 2.03 -25.82 -6.42
CA THR A 422 2.64 -24.95 -5.42
C THR A 422 1.67 -23.83 -5.02
N ALA A 423 1.06 -23.17 -6.01
CA ALA A 423 0.10 -22.11 -5.77
C ALA A 423 -1.10 -22.60 -4.94
N LYS A 424 -1.65 -23.76 -5.29
CA LYS A 424 -2.76 -24.38 -4.55
C LYS A 424 -2.39 -24.67 -3.10
N TYR A 425 -1.22 -25.27 -2.86
CA TYR A 425 -0.74 -25.60 -1.51
C TYR A 425 -0.63 -24.35 -0.63
N ILE A 426 -0.02 -23.27 -1.17
CA ILE A 426 0.15 -22.01 -0.44
C ILE A 426 -1.21 -21.33 -0.22
N ALA A 427 -2.09 -21.32 -1.23
CA ALA A 427 -3.42 -20.73 -1.14
C ALA A 427 -4.27 -21.41 -0.04
N GLU A 428 -4.31 -22.73 0.00
CA GLU A 428 -5.01 -23.50 1.03
C GLU A 428 -4.43 -23.24 2.43
N LYS A 429 -3.10 -23.24 2.55
CA LYS A 429 -2.41 -22.99 3.81
C LYS A 429 -2.56 -21.55 4.31
N ALA A 430 -2.61 -20.57 3.42
CA ALA A 430 -2.82 -19.15 3.74
C ALA A 430 -4.31 -18.80 3.96
N GLY A 431 -5.23 -19.63 3.48
CA GLY A 431 -6.67 -19.43 3.62
C GLY A 431 -7.24 -18.37 2.66
N VAL A 432 -6.61 -18.15 1.50
CA VAL A 432 -7.18 -17.30 0.44
C VAL A 432 -8.30 -18.03 -0.30
N ASP A 433 -9.22 -17.24 -0.90
CA ASP A 433 -10.42 -17.80 -1.54
C ASP A 433 -10.13 -18.39 -2.94
N ASP A 434 -9.12 -17.84 -3.63
CA ASP A 434 -8.79 -18.23 -5.00
C ASP A 434 -7.32 -17.91 -5.30
N PHE A 435 -6.78 -18.41 -6.41
CA PHE A 435 -5.42 -18.10 -6.83
C PHE A 435 -5.25 -18.12 -8.34
N ILE A 436 -4.24 -17.40 -8.82
CA ILE A 436 -3.78 -17.38 -10.21
C ILE A 436 -2.32 -17.84 -10.19
N ALA A 437 -2.07 -19.01 -10.78
CA ALA A 437 -0.73 -19.60 -10.91
C ALA A 437 -0.10 -19.24 -12.25
N GLU A 438 1.23 -19.34 -12.36
CA GLU A 438 2.01 -19.04 -13.56
C GLU A 438 1.70 -17.66 -14.14
N ALA A 439 1.29 -16.72 -13.27
CA ALA A 439 0.79 -15.41 -13.64
C ALA A 439 1.89 -14.55 -14.26
N LYS A 440 1.56 -13.98 -15.41
CA LYS A 440 2.31 -12.91 -16.06
C LYS A 440 1.71 -11.55 -15.67
N PRO A 441 2.44 -10.44 -15.84
CA PRO A 441 1.90 -9.10 -15.55
C PRO A 441 0.57 -8.80 -16.26
N GLU A 442 0.41 -9.28 -17.50
CA GLU A 442 -0.80 -9.09 -18.31
C GLU A 442 -2.01 -9.80 -17.69
N ASP A 443 -1.81 -10.97 -17.10
CA ASP A 443 -2.87 -11.79 -16.51
C ASP A 443 -3.52 -11.09 -15.31
N LYS A 444 -2.73 -10.33 -14.54
CA LYS A 444 -3.24 -9.48 -13.44
C LYS A 444 -4.24 -8.45 -13.96
N MET A 445 -3.88 -7.75 -15.02
CA MET A 445 -4.72 -6.72 -15.61
C MET A 445 -5.98 -7.33 -16.26
N GLU A 446 -5.85 -8.48 -16.93
CA GLU A 446 -6.99 -9.17 -17.54
C GLU A 446 -7.98 -9.67 -16.50
N TYR A 447 -7.50 -10.23 -15.39
CA TYR A 447 -8.32 -10.63 -14.26
C TYR A 447 -9.11 -9.45 -13.67
N ILE A 448 -8.44 -8.31 -13.44
CA ILE A 448 -9.08 -7.08 -12.95
C ILE A 448 -10.21 -6.64 -13.89
N LYS A 449 -9.94 -6.59 -15.21
CA LYS A 449 -10.95 -6.22 -16.22
C LYS A 449 -12.14 -7.17 -16.21
N LYS A 450 -11.90 -8.48 -16.08
CA LYS A 450 -12.97 -9.49 -16.04
C LYS A 450 -13.87 -9.30 -14.82
N GLU A 451 -13.30 -9.08 -13.63
CA GLU A 451 -14.07 -8.81 -12.41
C GLU A 451 -14.86 -7.50 -12.54
N GLN A 452 -14.26 -6.45 -13.11
CA GLN A 452 -14.92 -5.16 -13.34
C GLN A 452 -16.07 -5.27 -14.35
N GLN A 453 -15.94 -6.09 -15.40
CA GLN A 453 -17.03 -6.37 -16.34
C GLN A 453 -18.20 -7.13 -15.69
N ALA A 454 -17.91 -7.91 -14.65
CA ALA A 454 -18.93 -8.55 -13.82
C ALA A 454 -19.56 -7.59 -12.78
N GLY A 455 -19.22 -6.30 -12.82
CA GLY A 455 -19.74 -5.28 -11.90
C GLY A 455 -19.07 -5.24 -10.53
N LYS A 456 -17.94 -5.92 -10.36
CA LYS A 456 -17.19 -5.97 -9.09
C LYS A 456 -16.09 -4.93 -9.03
N LEU A 457 -15.85 -4.43 -7.83
CA LEU A 457 -14.75 -3.50 -7.55
C LEU A 457 -13.52 -4.27 -7.05
N VAL A 458 -12.38 -3.99 -7.66
CA VAL A 458 -11.12 -4.69 -7.41
C VAL A 458 -10.10 -3.75 -6.79
N ALA A 459 -9.47 -4.21 -5.70
CA ALA A 459 -8.29 -3.58 -5.14
C ALA A 459 -7.05 -4.44 -5.41
N MET A 460 -5.93 -3.78 -5.65
CA MET A 460 -4.63 -4.40 -5.85
C MET A 460 -3.53 -3.61 -5.17
N MET A 461 -2.51 -4.30 -4.69
CA MET A 461 -1.27 -3.72 -4.19
C MET A 461 -0.09 -4.22 -5.03
N GLY A 462 0.88 -3.35 -5.29
CA GLY A 462 2.08 -3.70 -6.06
C GLY A 462 3.20 -2.68 -5.87
N ASP A 463 4.42 -3.06 -6.21
CA ASP A 463 5.63 -2.24 -6.04
C ASP A 463 6.46 -2.11 -7.32
N GLY A 464 6.31 -3.03 -8.28
CA GLY A 464 7.08 -3.07 -9.51
C GLY A 464 6.52 -2.25 -10.67
N THR A 465 7.38 -1.91 -11.62
CA THR A 465 6.98 -1.29 -12.90
C THR A 465 5.98 -2.18 -13.66
N ASN A 466 6.13 -3.50 -13.52
CA ASN A 466 5.25 -4.49 -14.13
C ASN A 466 3.83 -4.45 -13.56
N ASP A 467 3.66 -3.95 -12.34
CA ASP A 467 2.36 -3.80 -11.68
C ASP A 467 1.64 -2.51 -12.06
N ALA A 468 2.36 -1.52 -12.59
CA ALA A 468 1.79 -0.21 -12.89
C ALA A 468 0.52 -0.26 -13.77
N PRO A 469 0.43 -1.05 -14.86
CA PRO A 469 -0.80 -1.15 -15.64
C PRO A 469 -1.98 -1.71 -14.83
N ALA A 470 -1.73 -2.72 -14.01
CA ALA A 470 -2.74 -3.34 -13.17
C ALA A 470 -3.18 -2.41 -12.02
N LEU A 471 -2.25 -1.69 -11.39
CA LEU A 471 -2.54 -0.65 -10.38
C LEU A 471 -3.41 0.48 -10.95
N ALA A 472 -3.13 0.92 -12.18
CA ALA A 472 -3.92 1.94 -12.85
C ALA A 472 -5.32 1.44 -13.22
N GLN A 473 -5.45 0.16 -13.58
CA GLN A 473 -6.74 -0.46 -13.94
C GLN A 473 -7.61 -0.74 -12.72
N ALA A 474 -7.02 -1.09 -11.58
CA ALA A 474 -7.75 -1.40 -10.35
C ALA A 474 -8.58 -0.20 -9.85
N ASN A 475 -9.72 -0.47 -9.22
CA ASN A 475 -10.55 0.57 -8.59
C ASN A 475 -9.81 1.20 -7.40
N VAL A 476 -9.05 0.39 -6.67
CA VAL A 476 -8.11 0.82 -5.64
C VAL A 476 -6.75 0.20 -5.94
N GLY A 477 -5.82 0.99 -6.43
CA GLY A 477 -4.42 0.61 -6.67
C GLY A 477 -3.53 1.22 -5.59
N VAL A 478 -2.90 0.39 -4.77
CA VAL A 478 -2.00 0.82 -3.70
C VAL A 478 -0.57 0.51 -4.10
N ALA A 479 0.23 1.54 -4.33
CA ALA A 479 1.66 1.39 -4.55
C ALA A 479 2.41 1.43 -3.22
N MET A 480 3.47 0.63 -3.11
CA MET A 480 4.39 0.75 -1.98
C MET A 480 5.31 1.95 -2.16
N ASN A 481 5.67 2.63 -1.07
CA ASN A 481 6.63 3.73 -1.11
C ASN A 481 8.01 3.26 -1.59
N SER A 482 8.39 2.02 -1.27
CA SER A 482 9.62 1.38 -1.79
C SER A 482 9.58 1.06 -3.28
N GLY A 483 8.40 1.01 -3.86
CA GLY A 483 8.20 0.64 -5.25
C GLY A 483 8.77 1.63 -6.25
N THR A 484 8.67 1.28 -7.52
CA THR A 484 9.11 2.14 -8.62
C THR A 484 8.26 3.41 -8.74
N GLN A 485 8.81 4.45 -9.34
CA GLN A 485 8.08 5.68 -9.60
C GLN A 485 6.83 5.43 -10.47
N ALA A 486 6.94 4.53 -11.45
CA ALA A 486 5.82 4.15 -12.31
C ALA A 486 4.66 3.54 -11.51
N ALA A 487 4.94 2.66 -10.54
CA ALA A 487 3.93 2.09 -9.65
C ALA A 487 3.27 3.18 -8.78
N LYS A 488 4.08 4.07 -8.18
CA LYS A 488 3.56 5.18 -7.36
C LYS A 488 2.69 6.16 -8.15
N GLU A 489 3.00 6.40 -9.42
CA GLU A 489 2.19 7.25 -10.29
C GLU A 489 0.89 6.57 -10.75
N ALA A 490 0.94 5.28 -11.01
CA ALA A 490 -0.22 4.50 -11.46
C ALA A 490 -1.25 4.28 -10.35
N GLY A 491 -0.81 3.99 -9.13
CA GLY A 491 -1.70 3.78 -7.98
C GLY A 491 -2.46 5.06 -7.59
N ASN A 492 -3.63 4.89 -7.00
CA ASN A 492 -4.41 5.99 -6.42
C ASN A 492 -4.19 6.16 -4.91
N MET A 493 -3.42 5.26 -4.32
CA MET A 493 -2.90 5.32 -2.95
C MET A 493 -1.43 4.92 -2.91
N VAL A 494 -0.72 5.35 -1.86
CA VAL A 494 0.66 4.94 -1.58
C VAL A 494 0.76 4.53 -0.11
N ASP A 495 1.23 3.32 0.14
CA ASP A 495 1.55 2.82 1.46
C ASP A 495 2.97 3.23 1.84
N LEU A 496 3.12 3.96 2.94
CA LEU A 496 4.41 4.46 3.43
C LEU A 496 5.18 3.42 4.24
N ASP A 497 4.49 2.46 4.84
CA ASP A 497 5.10 1.42 5.70
C ASP A 497 5.75 0.30 4.89
N ASN A 498 5.52 0.26 3.58
CA ASN A 498 5.92 -0.84 2.72
C ASN A 498 5.41 -2.21 3.22
N ASP A 499 4.24 -2.21 3.85
CA ASP A 499 3.59 -3.43 4.33
C ASP A 499 2.48 -3.88 3.36
N PRO A 500 2.71 -4.94 2.60
CA PRO A 500 1.73 -5.44 1.63
C PRO A 500 0.39 -5.86 2.26
N THR A 501 0.34 -6.05 3.57
CA THR A 501 -0.93 -6.35 4.28
C THR A 501 -1.74 -5.10 4.60
N LYS A 502 -1.17 -3.90 4.37
CA LYS A 502 -1.82 -2.61 4.59
C LYS A 502 -3.10 -2.44 3.78
N LEU A 503 -3.20 -3.07 2.62
CA LEU A 503 -4.42 -3.05 1.81
C LEU A 503 -5.65 -3.55 2.58
N ILE A 504 -5.47 -4.51 3.48
CA ILE A 504 -6.53 -5.03 4.35
C ILE A 504 -7.03 -3.92 5.30
N GLU A 505 -6.10 -3.20 5.92
CA GLU A 505 -6.41 -2.08 6.81
C GLU A 505 -7.11 -0.94 6.07
N ILE A 506 -6.69 -0.65 4.83
CA ILE A 506 -7.31 0.36 3.96
C ILE A 506 -8.78 0.00 3.68
N VAL A 507 -9.07 -1.26 3.37
CA VAL A 507 -10.44 -1.74 3.14
C VAL A 507 -11.28 -1.62 4.42
N GLU A 508 -10.73 -1.98 5.58
CA GLU A 508 -11.39 -1.82 6.88
C GLU A 508 -11.72 -0.35 7.18
N ILE A 509 -10.77 0.56 6.95
CA ILE A 509 -10.99 2.02 7.11
C ILE A 509 -12.09 2.50 6.17
N GLY A 510 -12.05 2.11 4.89
CA GLY A 510 -13.06 2.46 3.91
C GLY A 510 -14.46 1.98 4.31
N LYS A 511 -14.60 0.74 4.76
CA LYS A 511 -15.89 0.18 5.24
C LYS A 511 -16.41 0.93 6.46
N GLN A 512 -15.58 1.23 7.43
CA GLN A 512 -15.97 2.03 8.60
C GLN A 512 -16.42 3.43 8.20
N LEU A 513 -15.75 4.04 7.22
CA LEU A 513 -16.11 5.36 6.71
C LEU A 513 -17.49 5.34 6.05
N LEU A 514 -17.76 4.33 5.21
CA LEU A 514 -19.07 4.16 4.55
C LEU A 514 -20.20 3.92 5.55
N MET A 515 -19.96 3.08 6.57
CA MET A 515 -20.96 2.85 7.63
C MET A 515 -21.28 4.13 8.41
N THR A 516 -20.26 4.85 8.85
CA THR A 516 -20.43 6.12 9.59
C THR A 516 -21.16 7.14 8.73
N ARG A 517 -20.80 7.26 7.47
CA ARG A 517 -21.42 8.16 6.52
C ARG A 517 -22.87 7.79 6.25
N GLY A 518 -23.15 6.51 5.98
CA GLY A 518 -24.51 6.03 5.75
C GLY A 518 -25.42 6.33 6.94
N THR A 519 -24.96 6.08 8.15
CA THR A 519 -25.70 6.37 9.39
C THR A 519 -25.99 7.86 9.55
N LEU A 520 -24.98 8.72 9.37
CA LEU A 520 -25.13 10.18 9.50
C LEU A 520 -26.06 10.75 8.43
N THR A 521 -25.92 10.29 7.18
CA THR A 521 -26.77 10.73 6.06
C THR A 521 -28.23 10.31 6.29
N THR A 522 -28.47 9.06 6.68
CA THR A 522 -29.83 8.56 6.96
C THR A 522 -30.48 9.32 8.12
N PHE A 523 -29.72 9.54 9.20
CA PHE A 523 -30.21 10.32 10.34
C PHE A 523 -30.56 11.76 9.94
N SER A 524 -29.69 12.41 9.17
CA SER A 524 -29.90 13.79 8.70
C SER A 524 -31.14 13.90 7.80
N ILE A 525 -31.28 12.99 6.82
CA ILE A 525 -32.45 12.96 5.94
C ILE A 525 -33.74 12.70 6.75
N ALA A 526 -33.71 11.73 7.66
CA ALA A 526 -34.89 11.42 8.49
C ALA A 526 -35.28 12.62 9.35
N ASN A 527 -34.33 13.34 9.94
CA ASN A 527 -34.57 14.54 10.70
C ASN A 527 -35.15 15.68 9.83
N ASP A 528 -34.64 15.87 8.63
CA ASP A 528 -35.13 16.89 7.71
C ASP A 528 -36.54 16.55 7.21
N VAL A 529 -36.82 15.30 6.88
CA VAL A 529 -38.17 14.83 6.51
C VAL A 529 -39.15 15.05 7.66
N ALA A 530 -38.76 14.73 8.89
CA ALA A 530 -39.60 14.99 10.07
C ALA A 530 -39.92 16.49 10.24
N LYS A 531 -38.95 17.39 10.03
CA LYS A 531 -39.15 18.83 10.03
C LYS A 531 -40.15 19.26 8.96
N TYR A 532 -40.06 18.72 7.74
CA TYR A 532 -40.98 19.06 6.66
C TYR A 532 -42.41 18.71 7.00
N PHE A 533 -42.66 17.52 7.56
CA PHE A 533 -43.99 17.11 8.00
C PHE A 533 -44.51 17.92 9.18
N ALA A 534 -43.64 18.48 10.03
CA ALA A 534 -44.03 19.33 11.15
C ALA A 534 -44.30 20.78 10.73
N ILE A 535 -43.53 21.32 9.78
CA ILE A 535 -43.52 22.75 9.42
C ILE A 535 -44.54 23.06 8.31
N ILE A 536 -44.62 22.21 7.26
CA ILE A 536 -45.48 22.48 6.10
C ILE A 536 -46.97 22.49 6.43
N PRO A 537 -47.51 21.57 7.26
CA PRO A 537 -48.92 21.64 7.65
C PRO A 537 -49.26 22.76 8.62
N ALA A 538 -48.28 23.28 9.37
CA ALA A 538 -48.47 24.36 10.35
C ALA A 538 -48.50 25.74 9.71
#